data_481a815f4f7272ae3883e612cfbc9f3d
#
_entry.id   481a815f4f7272ae3883e612cfbc9f3d
#
_cell.length_a   1.000
_cell.length_b   1.000
_cell.length_c   1.000
_cell.angle_alpha   90.00
_cell.angle_beta   90.00
_cell.angle_gamma   90.00
#
_symmetry.space_group_name_H-M   'P 1'
#
loop_
_entity.id
_entity.type
_entity.pdbx_description
1 polymer ?
#
loop_
_entity_poly.entity_id
_entity_poly.type
_entity_poly.pdbx_seq_one_letter_code
_entity_poly.pdbx_strand_id
1 'polypeptide(L)'
;MRGVTRAAGLVLAGSLGAAQAQAAPLLRCELVQGGSRTTVEARPVADPYTVARVPLGRFGFRAMWVDDGTQPAYIRLATYAGDALVHQATVQVPAAGSTLPADGLQRVYAPGLGQELSYRCEVRDDAVTRTSSPPARDVSLAFVGDVLLDDTPGRVIREGRDPFEPFAPWLALADVRVANLECVVATGGRAEPVKPFTFRAHPRVLPVLARHVDVVGLANNHSGDFGPDAFAEMLDRLRRQGLRHFGGGSTLAQAHAPLIVERGGLRIALLGYNEFMPRHFEADVDRPGIAWSEDEQVWLDIQRARRVADVVIPVMHWGQEHEPLANDRQRSLARHMIDAGADAVVGGHPHLTQDVEVYRGRPIVYSLGNFVFDGFKDDDNNTAWLLQLDVDAQGVKGFHVVSGHIDREGVPHPRPTQEAPCWQRGQVQPSMCRPAALLQAARAPD
;
A
#
# COMPACT_ATOMS: atom_id res chain seq x y z
N MET A 1 -43.79 45.00 -49.71
CA MET A 1 -43.89 43.57 -49.93
C MET A 1 -42.47 42.99 -49.91
N ARG A 2 -42.00 42.47 -48.86
CA ARG A 2 -40.84 41.52 -48.78
C ARG A 2 -41.01 40.74 -47.50
N GLY A 3 -41.31 39.42 -47.65
CA GLY A 3 -41.53 38.49 -46.57
C GLY A 3 -40.23 38.12 -45.91
N VAL A 4 -40.28 38.01 -44.58
CA VAL A 4 -39.20 37.46 -43.73
C VAL A 4 -39.58 36.06 -43.31
N THR A 5 -38.89 35.09 -43.85
CA THR A 5 -38.96 33.67 -43.43
C THR A 5 -38.15 33.46 -42.17
N ARG A 6 -38.80 33.04 -41.08
CA ARG A 6 -38.16 32.55 -39.87
C ARG A 6 -37.77 31.07 -40.05
N ALA A 7 -36.48 30.78 -39.94
CA ALA A 7 -35.98 29.44 -39.81
C ALA A 7 -36.10 28.97 -38.37
N ALA A 8 -36.81 27.83 -38.15
CA ALA A 8 -36.87 27.15 -36.86
C ALA A 8 -35.64 26.24 -36.69
N GLY A 9 -34.78 26.58 -35.74
CA GLY A 9 -33.67 25.72 -35.36
C GLY A 9 -34.14 24.56 -34.48
N LEU A 10 -33.94 23.34 -34.96
CA LEU A 10 -34.19 22.11 -34.22
C LEU A 10 -33.02 21.87 -33.26
N VAL A 11 -33.25 21.98 -31.94
CA VAL A 11 -32.26 21.58 -30.92
C VAL A 11 -32.39 20.08 -30.70
N LEU A 12 -31.43 19.32 -31.19
CA LEU A 12 -31.27 17.92 -30.84
C LEU A 12 -30.68 17.83 -29.41
N ALA A 13 -31.52 17.46 -28.45
CA ALA A 13 -31.07 17.06 -27.12
C ALA A 13 -30.38 15.69 -27.22
N GLY A 14 -29.07 15.66 -27.23
CA GLY A 14 -28.27 14.45 -27.08
C GLY A 14 -28.39 13.93 -25.66
N SER A 15 -29.08 12.80 -25.48
CA SER A 15 -29.07 12.04 -24.22
C SER A 15 -27.67 11.44 -24.04
N LEU A 16 -26.89 12.00 -23.11
CA LEU A 16 -25.69 11.34 -22.55
C LEU A 16 -26.17 10.11 -21.77
N GLY A 17 -26.09 8.95 -22.41
CA GLY A 17 -26.25 7.68 -21.74
C GLY A 17 -25.12 7.51 -20.72
N ALA A 18 -25.45 7.53 -19.44
CA ALA A 18 -24.55 7.11 -18.39
C ALA A 18 -24.16 5.64 -18.67
N ALA A 19 -22.90 5.39 -18.97
CA ALA A 19 -22.36 4.04 -19.04
C ALA A 19 -22.49 3.43 -17.64
N GLN A 20 -23.43 2.51 -17.48
CA GLN A 20 -23.52 1.70 -16.28
C GLN A 20 -22.26 0.83 -16.21
N ALA A 21 -21.46 1.01 -15.21
CA ALA A 21 -20.34 0.12 -14.91
C ALA A 21 -20.94 -1.28 -14.66
N GLN A 22 -20.77 -2.19 -15.61
CA GLN A 22 -21.16 -3.58 -15.45
C GLN A 22 -20.31 -4.20 -14.35
N ALA A 23 -20.97 -4.84 -13.38
CA ALA A 23 -20.32 -5.61 -12.34
C ALA A 23 -19.44 -6.69 -12.99
N ALA A 24 -18.19 -6.81 -12.55
CA ALA A 24 -17.27 -7.80 -13.11
C ALA A 24 -17.65 -9.20 -12.60
N PRO A 25 -17.78 -10.20 -13.46
CA PRO A 25 -18.15 -11.54 -13.06
C PRO A 25 -17.10 -12.19 -12.16
N LEU A 26 -17.53 -13.00 -11.17
CA LEU A 26 -16.72 -13.67 -10.17
C LEU A 26 -17.10 -15.15 -10.06
N LEU A 27 -16.11 -16.03 -10.08
CA LEU A 27 -16.28 -17.43 -9.68
C LEU A 27 -15.86 -17.58 -8.22
N ARG A 28 -16.76 -18.02 -7.36
CA ARG A 28 -16.48 -18.30 -5.96
C ARG A 28 -16.62 -19.80 -5.69
N CYS A 29 -15.56 -20.41 -5.18
CA CYS A 29 -15.50 -21.84 -4.84
C CYS A 29 -15.38 -22.00 -3.32
N GLU A 30 -16.25 -22.81 -2.72
CA GLU A 30 -16.13 -23.32 -1.35
C GLU A 30 -15.53 -24.71 -1.37
N LEU A 31 -14.44 -24.89 -0.65
CA LEU A 31 -13.69 -26.16 -0.58
C LEU A 31 -13.72 -26.69 0.86
N VAL A 32 -13.87 -27.99 1.00
CA VAL A 32 -13.88 -28.66 2.30
C VAL A 32 -12.88 -29.83 2.28
N GLN A 33 -11.94 -29.83 3.21
CA GLN A 33 -10.98 -30.90 3.45
C GLN A 33 -10.83 -31.15 4.95
N GLY A 34 -11.02 -32.38 5.40
CA GLY A 34 -10.83 -32.75 6.80
C GLY A 34 -11.63 -31.88 7.79
N GLY A 35 -12.82 -31.41 7.39
CA GLY A 35 -13.66 -30.52 8.18
C GLY A 35 -13.32 -29.01 8.09
N SER A 36 -12.17 -28.64 7.52
CA SER A 36 -11.78 -27.26 7.28
C SER A 36 -12.42 -26.73 5.99
N ARG A 37 -12.92 -25.49 6.04
CA ARG A 37 -13.51 -24.79 4.89
C ARG A 37 -12.58 -23.68 4.40
N THR A 38 -12.40 -23.60 3.08
CA THR A 38 -11.61 -22.55 2.41
C THR A 38 -12.41 -22.00 1.24
N THR A 39 -12.37 -20.69 1.03
CA THR A 39 -12.97 -20.03 -0.13
C THR A 39 -11.87 -19.67 -1.11
N VAL A 40 -12.07 -19.98 -2.39
CA VAL A 40 -11.21 -19.57 -3.51
C VAL A 40 -12.04 -18.77 -4.49
N GLU A 41 -11.53 -17.61 -4.89
CA GLU A 41 -12.19 -16.75 -5.87
C GLU A 41 -11.33 -16.61 -7.12
N ALA A 42 -11.98 -16.58 -8.29
CA ALA A 42 -11.32 -16.40 -9.58
C ALA A 42 -12.10 -15.39 -10.43
N ARG A 43 -11.38 -14.49 -11.07
CA ARG A 43 -11.90 -13.52 -12.05
C ARG A 43 -11.38 -13.88 -13.43
N PRO A 44 -12.02 -13.39 -14.51
CA PRO A 44 -11.52 -13.58 -15.86
C PRO A 44 -10.07 -13.12 -16.00
N VAL A 45 -9.23 -13.96 -16.60
CA VAL A 45 -7.83 -13.69 -16.94
C VAL A 45 -7.58 -14.09 -18.41
N ALA A 46 -6.73 -13.34 -19.11
CA ALA A 46 -6.35 -13.69 -20.47
C ALA A 46 -5.40 -14.90 -20.51
N ASP A 47 -4.52 -15.03 -19.53
CA ASP A 47 -3.54 -16.12 -19.45
C ASP A 47 -3.81 -17.03 -18.23
N PRO A 48 -4.22 -18.30 -18.44
CA PRO A 48 -4.48 -19.25 -17.36
C PRO A 48 -3.25 -19.64 -16.55
N TYR A 49 -2.05 -19.47 -17.07
CA TYR A 49 -0.81 -19.81 -16.38
C TYR A 49 -0.46 -18.83 -15.26
N THR A 50 -1.04 -17.64 -15.28
CA THR A 50 -0.88 -16.61 -14.22
C THR A 50 -1.66 -16.94 -12.94
N VAL A 51 -2.59 -17.90 -12.97
CA VAL A 51 -3.39 -18.27 -11.81
C VAL A 51 -2.62 -19.23 -10.91
N ALA A 52 -2.32 -18.81 -9.70
CA ALA A 52 -1.62 -19.64 -8.72
C ALA A 52 -2.48 -20.81 -8.20
N ARG A 53 -1.82 -21.90 -7.81
CA ARG A 53 -2.45 -23.01 -7.11
C ARG A 53 -2.60 -22.63 -5.63
N VAL A 54 -3.80 -22.79 -5.08
CA VAL A 54 -4.08 -22.58 -3.66
C VAL A 54 -3.77 -23.87 -2.90
N PRO A 55 -2.85 -23.90 -1.92
CA PRO A 55 -2.55 -25.07 -1.14
C PRO A 55 -3.67 -25.33 -0.11
N LEU A 56 -4.06 -26.61 0.05
CA LEU A 56 -5.09 -27.09 0.94
C LEU A 56 -4.58 -28.36 1.63
N GLY A 57 -3.76 -28.21 2.64
CA GLY A 57 -3.06 -29.34 3.26
C GLY A 57 -2.22 -30.12 2.24
N ARG A 58 -2.58 -31.39 1.98
CA ARG A 58 -1.91 -32.23 0.97
C ARG A 58 -2.50 -32.10 -0.43
N PHE A 59 -3.60 -31.33 -0.58
CA PHE A 59 -4.17 -30.99 -1.86
C PHE A 59 -3.73 -29.64 -2.32
N GLY A 60 -3.84 -29.40 -3.63
CA GLY A 60 -3.81 -28.08 -4.24
C GLY A 60 -5.05 -27.88 -5.11
N PHE A 61 -5.58 -26.69 -5.14
CA PHE A 61 -6.72 -26.34 -5.99
C PHE A 61 -6.41 -25.13 -6.85
N ARG A 62 -6.86 -25.17 -8.10
CA ARG A 62 -6.74 -24.04 -9.02
C ARG A 62 -8.09 -23.81 -9.71
N ALA A 63 -8.65 -22.63 -9.53
CA ALA A 63 -9.82 -22.16 -10.25
C ALA A 63 -9.37 -21.11 -11.27
N MET A 64 -9.58 -21.37 -12.54
CA MET A 64 -9.18 -20.49 -13.65
C MET A 64 -10.43 -20.12 -14.45
N TRP A 65 -10.70 -18.83 -14.54
CA TRP A 65 -11.67 -18.29 -15.51
C TRP A 65 -10.88 -17.62 -16.62
N VAL A 66 -10.88 -18.23 -17.80
CA VAL A 66 -10.09 -17.75 -18.94
C VAL A 66 -11.00 -17.01 -19.90
N ASP A 67 -10.65 -15.77 -20.19
CA ASP A 67 -11.31 -14.92 -21.18
C ASP A 67 -10.23 -14.03 -21.81
N ASP A 68 -9.79 -14.44 -23.00
CA ASP A 68 -8.78 -13.71 -23.79
C ASP A 68 -9.40 -12.83 -24.88
N GLY A 69 -10.74 -12.80 -24.95
CA GLY A 69 -11.49 -12.03 -25.94
C GLY A 69 -11.44 -12.61 -27.40
N THR A 70 -10.71 -13.71 -27.63
CA THR A 70 -10.55 -14.32 -28.97
C THR A 70 -11.34 -15.59 -29.13
N GLN A 71 -11.67 -16.31 -28.04
CA GLN A 71 -12.44 -17.55 -28.01
C GLN A 71 -13.53 -17.46 -26.93
N PRO A 72 -14.53 -18.35 -26.95
CA PRO A 72 -15.52 -18.42 -25.89
C PRO A 72 -14.85 -18.64 -24.53
N ALA A 73 -15.13 -17.75 -23.56
CA ALA A 73 -14.61 -17.83 -22.21
C ALA A 73 -14.97 -19.18 -21.55
N TYR A 74 -14.06 -19.73 -20.76
CA TYR A 74 -14.27 -20.99 -20.06
C TYR A 74 -13.74 -20.95 -18.62
N ILE A 75 -14.29 -21.83 -17.77
CA ILE A 75 -13.82 -22.07 -16.41
C ILE A 75 -13.15 -23.43 -16.36
N ARG A 76 -11.95 -23.49 -15.82
CA ARG A 76 -11.21 -24.74 -15.52
C ARG A 76 -10.94 -24.84 -14.03
N LEU A 77 -11.39 -25.95 -13.45
CA LEU A 77 -11.18 -26.31 -12.05
C LEU A 77 -10.22 -27.50 -12.01
N ALA A 78 -9.11 -27.39 -11.28
CA ALA A 78 -8.11 -28.45 -11.21
C ALA A 78 -7.74 -28.73 -9.76
N THR A 79 -7.72 -30.00 -9.37
CA THR A 79 -7.32 -30.51 -8.05
C THR A 79 -6.06 -31.33 -8.17
N TYR A 80 -5.13 -31.11 -7.28
CA TYR A 80 -3.83 -31.75 -7.23
C TYR A 80 -3.66 -32.50 -5.90
N ALA A 81 -2.98 -33.65 -5.93
CA ALA A 81 -2.45 -34.34 -4.75
C ALA A 81 -0.92 -34.26 -4.80
N GLY A 82 -0.30 -33.44 -3.95
CA GLY A 82 1.06 -32.98 -4.17
C GLY A 82 1.16 -32.26 -5.53
N ASP A 83 2.06 -32.71 -6.42
CA ASP A 83 2.20 -32.15 -7.77
C ASP A 83 1.39 -32.89 -8.84
N ALA A 84 0.78 -34.01 -8.49
CA ALA A 84 -0.02 -34.81 -9.42
C ALA A 84 -1.43 -34.20 -9.61
N LEU A 85 -1.83 -33.94 -10.86
CA LEU A 85 -3.19 -33.58 -11.20
C LEU A 85 -4.09 -34.81 -11.00
N VAL A 86 -5.05 -34.75 -10.07
CA VAL A 86 -5.95 -35.86 -9.76
C VAL A 86 -7.37 -35.66 -10.26
N HIS A 87 -7.77 -34.41 -10.50
CA HIS A 87 -9.07 -34.10 -11.11
C HIS A 87 -9.01 -32.79 -11.90
N GLN A 88 -9.71 -32.73 -13.03
CA GLN A 88 -9.89 -31.51 -13.81
C GLN A 88 -11.28 -31.48 -14.43
N ALA A 89 -11.94 -30.34 -14.31
CA ALA A 89 -13.17 -30.03 -15.04
C ALA A 89 -12.98 -28.75 -15.85
N THR A 90 -13.46 -28.73 -17.08
CA THR A 90 -13.50 -27.54 -17.92
C THR A 90 -14.92 -27.35 -18.46
N VAL A 91 -15.48 -26.18 -18.24
CA VAL A 91 -16.85 -25.84 -18.66
C VAL A 91 -16.86 -24.48 -19.32
N GLN A 92 -17.77 -24.25 -20.27
CA GLN A 92 -18.06 -22.89 -20.73
C GLN A 92 -18.63 -22.07 -19.58
N VAL A 93 -18.38 -20.77 -19.58
CA VAL A 93 -18.87 -19.89 -18.51
C VAL A 93 -20.41 -19.92 -18.50
N PRO A 94 -21.03 -20.43 -17.44
CA PRO A 94 -22.48 -20.46 -17.35
C PRO A 94 -23.03 -19.09 -16.91
N ALA A 95 -24.35 -18.95 -16.93
CA ALA A 95 -25.01 -17.75 -16.45
C ALA A 95 -24.72 -17.49 -14.96
N ALA A 96 -24.76 -16.23 -14.55
CA ALA A 96 -24.66 -15.87 -13.14
C ALA A 96 -25.71 -16.59 -12.28
N GLY A 97 -25.33 -16.99 -11.07
CA GLY A 97 -26.16 -17.82 -10.19
C GLY A 97 -26.05 -19.32 -10.42
N SER A 98 -25.33 -19.75 -11.49
CA SER A 98 -25.10 -21.17 -11.76
C SER A 98 -24.04 -21.76 -10.83
N THR A 99 -24.26 -23.02 -10.43
CA THR A 99 -23.29 -23.80 -9.64
C THR A 99 -22.44 -24.73 -10.53
N LEU A 100 -21.20 -24.98 -10.10
CA LEU A 100 -20.26 -25.91 -10.73
C LEU A 100 -19.70 -26.89 -9.67
N PRO A 101 -19.86 -28.19 -9.86
CA PRO A 101 -20.62 -28.84 -10.95
C PRO A 101 -22.13 -28.55 -10.83
N ALA A 102 -22.85 -28.77 -11.93
CA ALA A 102 -24.28 -28.47 -11.99
C ALA A 102 -25.15 -29.23 -10.95
N ASP A 103 -24.69 -30.40 -10.50
CA ASP A 103 -25.29 -31.23 -9.46
C ASP A 103 -24.89 -30.80 -8.02
N GLY A 104 -24.10 -29.74 -7.89
CA GLY A 104 -23.89 -29.00 -6.64
C GLY A 104 -22.58 -29.26 -5.93
N LEU A 105 -22.06 -30.47 -5.79
CA LEU A 105 -20.85 -30.77 -5.01
C LEU A 105 -19.95 -31.78 -5.71
N GLN A 106 -18.71 -31.37 -6.04
CA GLN A 106 -17.69 -32.29 -6.52
C GLN A 106 -16.88 -32.86 -5.36
N ARG A 107 -16.72 -34.19 -5.36
CA ARG A 107 -15.83 -34.89 -4.44
C ARG A 107 -14.67 -35.49 -5.21
N VAL A 108 -13.46 -35.26 -4.72
CA VAL A 108 -12.22 -35.75 -5.30
C VAL A 108 -11.48 -36.56 -4.24
N TYR A 109 -11.45 -37.86 -4.42
CA TYR A 109 -10.70 -38.76 -3.55
C TYR A 109 -9.30 -39.00 -4.14
N ALA A 110 -8.27 -38.86 -3.31
CA ALA A 110 -6.89 -39.14 -3.68
C ALA A 110 -6.42 -40.45 -2.94
N PRO A 111 -6.41 -41.62 -3.62
CA PRO A 111 -6.10 -42.90 -2.97
C PRO A 111 -4.72 -42.93 -2.30
N GLY A 112 -3.72 -42.30 -2.94
CA GLY A 112 -2.35 -42.22 -2.39
C GLY A 112 -2.23 -41.36 -1.12
N LEU A 113 -3.22 -40.51 -0.81
CA LEU A 113 -3.29 -39.70 0.40
C LEU A 113 -4.27 -40.23 1.42
N GLY A 114 -5.17 -41.17 1.06
CA GLY A 114 -6.27 -41.63 1.89
C GLY A 114 -7.25 -40.49 2.29
N GLN A 115 -7.34 -39.44 1.50
CA GLN A 115 -8.11 -38.24 1.83
C GLN A 115 -9.02 -37.82 0.69
N GLU A 116 -10.06 -37.05 1.04
CA GLU A 116 -11.03 -36.46 0.11
C GLU A 116 -10.98 -34.92 0.22
N LEU A 117 -11.07 -34.25 -0.94
CA LEU A 117 -11.38 -32.85 -1.07
C LEU A 117 -12.75 -32.73 -1.73
N SER A 118 -13.66 -31.97 -1.15
CA SER A 118 -14.90 -31.60 -1.82
C SER A 118 -14.95 -30.12 -2.14
N TYR A 119 -15.55 -29.76 -3.28
CA TYR A 119 -15.72 -28.37 -3.66
C TYR A 119 -17.04 -28.11 -4.38
N ARG A 120 -17.49 -26.88 -4.27
CA ARG A 120 -18.62 -26.29 -4.98
C ARG A 120 -18.27 -24.90 -5.40
N CYS A 121 -18.47 -24.56 -6.66
CA CYS A 121 -18.25 -23.20 -7.16
C CYS A 121 -19.58 -22.59 -7.65
N GLU A 122 -19.68 -21.29 -7.58
CA GLU A 122 -20.81 -20.51 -8.06
C GLU A 122 -20.30 -19.34 -8.90
N VAL A 123 -20.89 -19.16 -10.10
CA VAL A 123 -20.67 -17.95 -10.90
C VAL A 123 -21.62 -16.88 -10.37
N ARG A 124 -21.05 -15.79 -9.91
CA ARG A 124 -21.77 -14.62 -9.44
C ARG A 124 -21.53 -13.45 -10.37
N ASP A 125 -22.54 -12.70 -10.67
CA ASP A 125 -22.30 -11.31 -11.02
C ASP A 125 -21.89 -10.63 -9.73
N ASP A 126 -20.67 -10.14 -9.69
CA ASP A 126 -20.22 -9.28 -8.60
C ASP A 126 -20.99 -7.94 -8.69
N ALA A 127 -22.31 -7.98 -8.62
CA ALA A 127 -23.02 -6.97 -7.91
C ALA A 127 -22.50 -7.12 -6.47
N VAL A 128 -21.33 -6.53 -6.21
CA VAL A 128 -20.98 -6.21 -4.83
C VAL A 128 -22.29 -5.68 -4.28
N THR A 129 -22.95 -6.45 -3.41
CA THR A 129 -23.76 -5.88 -2.37
C THR A 129 -22.76 -5.00 -1.60
N ARG A 130 -22.43 -3.86 -2.16
CA ARG A 130 -22.22 -2.69 -1.37
C ARG A 130 -23.56 -2.56 -0.65
N THR A 131 -23.69 -3.24 0.49
CA THR A 131 -24.50 -2.69 1.55
C THR A 131 -24.19 -1.22 1.44
N SER A 132 -25.21 -0.40 1.20
CA SER A 132 -25.09 1.01 0.93
C SER A 132 -24.13 1.63 1.94
N SER A 133 -22.85 1.43 1.71
CA SER A 133 -21.80 2.19 2.38
C SER A 133 -22.13 3.62 1.99
N PRO A 134 -22.19 4.54 2.94
CA PRO A 134 -22.33 5.95 2.61
C PRO A 134 -21.34 6.25 1.49
N PRO A 135 -21.67 7.16 0.55
CA PRO A 135 -20.79 7.49 -0.55
C PRO A 135 -19.39 7.70 -0.01
N ALA A 136 -18.39 7.12 -0.69
CA ALA A 136 -17.01 7.22 -0.24
C ALA A 136 -16.68 8.70 0.02
N ARG A 137 -16.31 9.02 1.26
CA ARG A 137 -15.89 10.36 1.62
C ARG A 137 -14.40 10.54 1.31
N ASP A 138 -13.99 11.77 1.15
CA ASP A 138 -12.57 12.10 1.08
C ASP A 138 -11.85 11.54 2.33
N VAL A 139 -10.68 10.98 2.13
CA VAL A 139 -9.81 10.45 3.17
C VAL A 139 -8.49 11.20 3.15
N SER A 140 -8.05 11.64 4.31
CA SER A 140 -6.76 12.30 4.47
C SER A 140 -5.73 11.34 5.06
N LEU A 141 -4.57 11.21 4.40
CA LEU A 141 -3.42 10.47 4.87
C LEU A 141 -2.30 11.42 5.25
N ALA A 142 -1.70 11.27 6.42
CA ALA A 142 -0.46 11.94 6.79
C ALA A 142 0.71 10.98 6.62
N PHE A 143 1.71 11.36 5.84
CA PHE A 143 2.99 10.69 5.75
C PHE A 143 4.04 11.57 6.42
N VAL A 144 4.83 10.99 7.29
CA VAL A 144 6.02 11.63 7.86
C VAL A 144 7.28 10.94 7.35
N GLY A 145 8.40 11.66 7.37
CA GLY A 145 9.69 11.14 6.95
C GLY A 145 10.25 10.06 7.88
N ASP A 146 11.56 9.95 7.89
CA ASP A 146 12.27 8.88 8.57
C ASP A 146 12.17 9.04 10.09
N VAL A 147 11.77 7.95 10.78
CA VAL A 147 11.55 7.90 12.22
C VAL A 147 12.52 6.91 12.85
N LEU A 148 13.54 7.46 13.53
CA LEU A 148 14.49 6.74 14.38
C LEU A 148 14.04 6.87 15.84
N LEU A 149 13.81 5.74 16.51
CA LEU A 149 13.41 5.72 17.93
C LEU A 149 14.48 5.11 18.85
N ASP A 150 15.71 5.02 18.35
CA ASP A 150 16.92 4.70 19.13
C ASP A 150 17.66 5.99 19.49
N ASP A 151 18.89 5.89 19.97
CA ASP A 151 19.81 6.98 20.30
C ASP A 151 19.12 8.16 21.02
N THR A 152 19.19 9.38 20.49
CA THR A 152 18.68 10.58 21.14
C THR A 152 17.15 10.60 21.28
N PRO A 153 16.34 10.33 20.23
CA PRO A 153 14.89 10.22 20.38
C PRO A 153 14.46 9.09 21.33
N GLY A 154 15.18 7.96 21.32
CA GLY A 154 14.97 6.87 22.26
C GLY A 154 15.25 7.27 23.71
N ARG A 155 16.24 8.17 23.94
CA ARG A 155 16.52 8.76 25.25
C ARG A 155 15.39 9.69 25.68
N VAL A 156 14.90 10.55 24.81
CA VAL A 156 13.76 11.46 25.06
C VAL A 156 12.54 10.66 25.55
N ILE A 157 12.22 9.56 24.86
CA ILE A 157 11.12 8.67 25.26
C ILE A 157 11.38 8.00 26.62
N ARG A 158 12.61 7.56 26.86
CA ARG A 158 13.00 6.95 28.16
C ARG A 158 12.85 7.92 29.33
N GLU A 159 13.01 9.22 29.08
CA GLU A 159 12.80 10.29 30.04
C GLU A 159 11.33 10.66 30.26
N GLY A 160 10.41 9.98 29.58
CA GLY A 160 8.97 10.18 29.68
C GLY A 160 8.41 11.31 28.80
N ARG A 161 9.21 11.83 27.88
CA ARG A 161 8.81 12.86 26.90
C ARG A 161 8.36 12.23 25.59
N ASP A 162 7.54 12.94 24.84
CA ASP A 162 6.97 12.49 23.58
C ASP A 162 7.52 13.31 22.40
N PRO A 163 8.40 12.74 21.56
CA PRO A 163 8.98 13.49 20.44
C PRO A 163 7.98 13.86 19.34
N PHE A 164 6.79 13.26 19.31
CA PHE A 164 5.76 13.58 18.33
C PHE A 164 4.82 14.71 18.78
N GLU A 165 4.86 15.09 20.07
CA GLU A 165 3.92 16.04 20.67
C GLU A 165 3.79 17.36 19.89
N PRO A 166 4.87 18.02 19.41
CA PRO A 166 4.73 19.27 18.69
C PRO A 166 3.96 19.16 17.37
N PHE A 167 4.01 17.98 16.70
CA PHE A 167 3.26 17.69 15.48
C PHE A 167 1.92 16.99 15.73
N ALA A 168 1.59 16.60 16.98
CA ALA A 168 0.36 15.88 17.28
C ALA A 168 -0.91 16.56 16.75
N PRO A 169 -1.07 17.91 16.82
CA PRO A 169 -2.25 18.57 16.25
C PRO A 169 -2.38 18.42 14.73
N TRP A 170 -1.26 18.33 14.00
CA TRP A 170 -1.23 18.15 12.56
C TRP A 170 -1.51 16.70 12.16
N LEU A 171 -0.91 15.75 12.88
CA LEU A 171 -1.15 14.32 12.70
C LEU A 171 -2.61 13.96 12.97
N ALA A 172 -3.25 14.62 13.94
CA ALA A 172 -4.65 14.40 14.27
C ALA A 172 -5.66 14.86 13.19
N LEU A 173 -5.23 15.64 12.20
CA LEU A 173 -6.07 16.04 11.06
C LEU A 173 -6.26 14.89 10.05
N ALA A 174 -5.38 13.90 10.07
CA ALA A 174 -5.43 12.80 9.12
C ALA A 174 -6.26 11.61 9.63
N ASP A 175 -6.96 10.96 8.69
CA ASP A 175 -7.68 9.71 8.92
C ASP A 175 -6.74 8.50 9.08
N VAL A 176 -5.56 8.56 8.46
CA VAL A 176 -4.52 7.51 8.48
C VAL A 176 -3.14 8.16 8.56
N ARG A 177 -2.33 7.74 9.52
CA ARG A 177 -0.99 8.28 9.78
C ARG A 177 0.07 7.23 9.50
N VAL A 178 1.00 7.54 8.61
CA VAL A 178 2.02 6.63 8.08
C VAL A 178 3.42 7.18 8.37
N ALA A 179 4.33 6.35 8.84
CA ALA A 179 5.73 6.69 9.06
C ALA A 179 6.68 5.63 8.50
N ASN A 180 7.86 6.00 8.04
CA ASN A 180 8.95 5.05 7.83
C ASN A 180 9.64 4.80 9.19
N LEU A 181 9.55 3.56 9.72
CA LEU A 181 10.21 3.17 10.98
C LEU A 181 11.64 2.73 10.68
N GLU A 182 12.58 3.65 10.77
CA GLU A 182 13.97 3.46 10.36
C GLU A 182 14.86 2.97 11.51
N CYS A 183 14.41 1.95 12.18
CA CYS A 183 15.16 1.18 13.19
C CYS A 183 14.46 -0.15 13.43
N VAL A 184 15.20 -1.17 13.84
CA VAL A 184 14.57 -2.38 14.36
C VAL A 184 14.12 -2.15 15.81
N VAL A 185 12.93 -2.64 16.18
CA VAL A 185 12.42 -2.54 17.57
C VAL A 185 12.47 -3.91 18.23
N ALA A 186 13.53 -4.17 18.97
CA ALA A 186 13.78 -5.48 19.56
C ALA A 186 14.56 -5.38 20.87
N THR A 187 14.64 -6.49 21.59
CA THR A 187 15.52 -6.67 22.74
C THR A 187 16.69 -7.61 22.44
N GLY A 188 16.53 -8.46 21.42
CA GLY A 188 17.51 -9.42 20.94
C GLY A 188 18.26 -8.99 19.69
N GLY A 189 18.96 -9.94 19.08
CA GLY A 189 19.72 -9.76 17.86
C GLY A 189 21.16 -9.30 18.09
N ARG A 190 21.94 -9.35 17.02
CA ARG A 190 23.34 -8.92 16.99
C ARG A 190 23.52 -7.89 15.88
N ALA A 191 24.19 -6.78 16.22
CA ALA A 191 24.47 -5.72 15.26
C ALA A 191 25.22 -6.25 14.02
N GLU A 192 24.86 -5.75 12.85
CA GLU A 192 25.51 -6.06 11.58
C GLU A 192 26.97 -5.56 11.62
N PRO A 193 27.97 -6.46 11.53
CA PRO A 193 29.34 -6.13 11.90
C PRO A 193 30.05 -5.15 10.96
N VAL A 194 29.58 -5.01 9.72
CA VAL A 194 30.24 -4.16 8.71
C VAL A 194 29.51 -2.84 8.50
N LYS A 195 28.33 -2.69 9.10
CA LYS A 195 27.52 -1.49 8.93
C LYS A 195 27.95 -0.40 9.92
N PRO A 196 28.25 0.84 9.45
CA PRO A 196 28.76 1.91 10.33
C PRO A 196 27.73 2.40 11.34
N PHE A 197 26.45 2.39 10.98
CA PHE A 197 25.34 2.80 11.84
C PHE A 197 24.33 1.66 11.92
N THR A 198 23.98 1.25 13.14
CA THR A 198 23.01 0.20 13.41
C THR A 198 22.08 0.64 14.54
N PHE A 199 20.77 0.60 14.31
CA PHE A 199 19.76 1.13 15.22
C PHE A 199 18.84 0.04 15.75
N ARG A 200 18.74 -0.05 17.09
CA ARG A 200 17.83 -0.97 17.80
C ARG A 200 17.10 -0.26 18.92
N ALA A 201 15.92 0.24 18.60
CA ALA A 201 15.04 0.86 19.59
C ALA A 201 14.50 -0.17 20.60
N HIS A 202 14.45 0.22 21.85
CA HIS A 202 13.83 -0.58 22.90
C HIS A 202 12.30 -0.60 22.72
N PRO A 203 11.60 -1.74 22.93
CA PRO A 203 10.14 -1.86 22.71
C PRO A 203 9.25 -0.87 23.47
N ARG A 204 9.77 -0.20 24.52
CA ARG A 204 9.06 0.88 25.22
C ARG A 204 8.65 2.05 24.34
N VAL A 205 9.25 2.20 23.16
CA VAL A 205 8.93 3.28 22.20
C VAL A 205 7.60 3.06 21.49
N LEU A 206 7.15 1.81 21.35
CA LEU A 206 5.96 1.47 20.58
C LEU A 206 4.66 2.09 21.12
N PRO A 207 4.39 2.14 22.43
CA PRO A 207 3.22 2.86 22.96
C PRO A 207 3.23 4.35 22.66
N VAL A 208 4.41 4.98 22.54
CA VAL A 208 4.52 6.39 22.13
C VAL A 208 4.21 6.51 20.64
N LEU A 209 4.85 5.72 19.80
CA LEU A 209 4.62 5.70 18.37
C LEU A 209 3.13 5.46 18.03
N ALA A 210 2.48 4.48 18.67
CA ALA A 210 1.09 4.11 18.40
C ALA A 210 0.05 5.19 18.73
N ARG A 211 0.41 6.21 19.51
CA ARG A 211 -0.46 7.37 19.75
C ARG A 211 -0.57 8.26 18.50
N HIS A 212 0.49 8.29 17.69
CA HIS A 212 0.65 9.25 16.60
C HIS A 212 0.66 8.62 15.23
N VAL A 213 0.92 7.31 15.13
CA VAL A 213 1.08 6.56 13.87
C VAL A 213 0.19 5.33 13.88
N ASP A 214 -0.50 5.08 12.77
CA ASP A 214 -1.38 3.92 12.56
C ASP A 214 -0.69 2.80 11.80
N VAL A 215 0.25 3.18 10.91
CA VAL A 215 0.91 2.27 9.96
C VAL A 215 2.38 2.63 9.83
N VAL A 216 3.25 1.63 9.83
CA VAL A 216 4.69 1.82 9.63
C VAL A 216 5.19 1.13 8.36
N GLY A 217 5.99 1.83 7.57
CA GLY A 217 6.82 1.25 6.51
C GLY A 217 8.06 0.62 7.14
N LEU A 218 8.39 -0.59 6.69
CA LEU A 218 9.56 -1.34 7.18
C LEU A 218 10.62 -1.55 6.09
N ALA A 219 10.33 -1.19 4.85
CA ALA A 219 11.28 -1.33 3.74
C ALA A 219 12.32 -0.22 3.78
N ASN A 220 13.32 -0.37 4.64
CA ASN A 220 14.46 0.55 4.76
C ASN A 220 15.74 -0.22 5.10
N ASN A 221 16.88 0.45 4.97
CA ASN A 221 18.20 -0.14 5.20
C ASN A 221 18.53 -0.43 6.67
N HIS A 222 17.74 0.08 7.65
CA HIS A 222 17.95 -0.12 9.08
C HIS A 222 17.06 -1.21 9.70
N SER A 223 16.09 -1.73 8.98
CA SER A 223 15.23 -2.80 9.49
C SER A 223 15.99 -4.09 9.80
N GLY A 224 17.10 -4.35 9.08
CA GLY A 224 17.94 -5.53 9.24
C GLY A 224 19.12 -5.41 10.18
N ASP A 225 19.34 -4.28 10.82
CA ASP A 225 20.55 -3.93 11.57
C ASP A 225 20.96 -4.92 12.66
N PHE A 226 20.02 -5.69 13.19
CA PHE A 226 20.27 -6.67 14.25
C PHE A 226 19.88 -8.10 13.84
N GLY A 227 19.77 -8.34 12.54
CA GLY A 227 19.54 -9.65 11.95
C GLY A 227 18.07 -10.09 11.92
N PRO A 228 17.79 -11.24 11.27
CA PRO A 228 16.42 -11.70 11.01
C PRO A 228 15.61 -12.01 12.27
N ASP A 229 16.25 -12.48 13.34
CA ASP A 229 15.55 -12.79 14.60
C ASP A 229 15.03 -11.51 15.28
N ALA A 230 15.83 -10.43 15.29
CA ALA A 230 15.39 -9.13 15.81
C ALA A 230 14.27 -8.54 14.98
N PHE A 231 14.31 -8.69 13.66
CA PHE A 231 13.23 -8.26 12.78
C PHE A 231 11.95 -9.06 13.01
N ALA A 232 12.05 -10.39 13.16
CA ALA A 232 10.90 -11.23 13.49
C ALA A 232 10.29 -10.85 14.86
N GLU A 233 11.13 -10.53 15.86
CA GLU A 233 10.69 -9.98 17.14
C GLU A 233 9.93 -8.66 16.93
N MET A 234 10.43 -7.75 16.08
CA MET A 234 9.77 -6.49 15.76
C MET A 234 8.39 -6.71 15.14
N LEU A 235 8.25 -7.59 14.16
CA LEU A 235 6.95 -7.90 13.53
C LEU A 235 5.91 -8.37 14.57
N ASP A 236 6.33 -9.23 15.51
CA ASP A 236 5.46 -9.71 16.59
C ASP A 236 5.06 -8.60 17.56
N ARG A 237 5.99 -7.71 17.90
CA ARG A 237 5.75 -6.55 18.78
C ARG A 237 4.83 -5.51 18.15
N LEU A 238 5.01 -5.18 16.87
CA LEU A 238 4.12 -4.29 16.12
C LEU A 238 2.70 -4.84 16.11
N ARG A 239 2.53 -6.13 15.82
CA ARG A 239 1.23 -6.81 15.85
C ARG A 239 0.56 -6.72 17.22
N ARG A 240 1.29 -6.97 18.32
CA ARG A 240 0.76 -6.88 19.70
C ARG A 240 0.38 -5.46 20.07
N GLN A 241 1.08 -4.46 19.54
CA GLN A 241 0.78 -3.05 19.77
C GLN A 241 -0.40 -2.55 18.92
N GLY A 242 -0.87 -3.33 17.93
CA GLY A 242 -1.90 -2.91 16.98
C GLY A 242 -1.39 -2.00 15.86
N LEU A 243 -0.06 -1.84 15.74
CA LEU A 243 0.57 -1.13 14.63
C LEU A 243 0.63 -2.03 13.40
N ARG A 244 0.00 -1.59 12.31
CA ARG A 244 0.06 -2.27 11.02
C ARG A 244 1.35 -1.89 10.29
N HIS A 245 1.82 -2.76 9.41
CA HIS A 245 3.05 -2.50 8.66
C HIS A 245 2.95 -2.98 7.20
N PHE A 246 3.84 -2.49 6.36
CA PHE A 246 4.02 -2.87 4.96
C PHE A 246 5.51 -2.82 4.59
N GLY A 247 5.88 -3.43 3.46
CA GLY A 247 7.25 -3.43 2.96
C GLY A 247 8.21 -4.35 3.72
N GLY A 248 7.70 -5.15 4.63
CA GLY A 248 8.44 -6.16 5.38
C GLY A 248 7.55 -7.29 5.84
N GLY A 249 8.11 -8.47 6.06
CA GLY A 249 7.32 -9.64 6.44
C GLY A 249 8.17 -10.83 6.84
N SER A 250 7.51 -11.90 7.28
CA SER A 250 8.17 -13.17 7.62
C SER A 250 8.59 -13.97 6.39
N THR A 251 8.12 -13.58 5.21
CA THR A 251 8.46 -14.19 3.90
C THR A 251 8.48 -13.11 2.82
N LEU A 252 9.11 -13.41 1.68
CA LEU A 252 9.11 -12.56 0.49
C LEU A 252 7.69 -12.16 0.07
N ALA A 253 6.77 -13.12 0.04
CA ALA A 253 5.37 -12.85 -0.33
C ALA A 253 4.68 -11.86 0.62
N GLN A 254 4.97 -11.91 1.91
CA GLN A 254 4.44 -10.97 2.89
C GLN A 254 5.09 -9.58 2.77
N ALA A 255 6.40 -9.52 2.52
CA ALA A 255 7.12 -8.27 2.35
C ALA A 255 6.60 -7.46 1.15
N HIS A 256 6.26 -8.13 0.05
CA HIS A 256 5.70 -7.55 -1.18
C HIS A 256 4.16 -7.40 -1.18
N ALA A 257 3.48 -7.95 -0.17
CA ALA A 257 2.02 -7.82 -0.10
C ALA A 257 1.59 -6.37 0.22
N PRO A 258 0.58 -5.83 -0.49
CA PRO A 258 0.04 -4.52 -0.14
C PRO A 258 -0.68 -4.58 1.20
N LEU A 259 -0.46 -3.61 2.06
CA LEU A 259 -1.32 -3.36 3.20
C LEU A 259 -2.57 -2.62 2.75
N ILE A 260 -3.74 -3.22 2.89
CA ILE A 260 -5.01 -2.57 2.58
C ILE A 260 -5.54 -1.86 3.82
N VAL A 261 -5.74 -0.56 3.70
CA VAL A 261 -6.37 0.30 4.70
C VAL A 261 -7.76 0.66 4.22
N GLU A 262 -8.79 0.26 4.97
CA GLU A 262 -10.16 0.65 4.68
C GLU A 262 -10.53 1.88 5.51
N ARG A 263 -10.88 2.98 4.85
CA ARG A 263 -11.28 4.22 5.52
C ARG A 263 -12.23 5.02 4.62
N GLY A 264 -13.28 5.60 5.20
CA GLY A 264 -14.23 6.43 4.45
C GLY A 264 -14.88 5.72 3.26
N GLY A 265 -14.99 4.39 3.28
CA GLY A 265 -15.50 3.61 2.14
C GLY A 265 -14.48 3.38 1.02
N LEU A 266 -13.23 3.85 1.17
CA LEU A 266 -12.11 3.62 0.25
C LEU A 266 -11.22 2.49 0.76
N ARG A 267 -10.66 1.71 -0.17
CA ARG A 267 -9.57 0.75 0.05
C ARG A 267 -8.28 1.36 -0.47
N ILE A 268 -7.35 1.61 0.42
CA ILE A 268 -6.07 2.25 0.13
C ILE A 268 -4.98 1.21 0.30
N ALA A 269 -4.23 0.92 -0.76
CA ALA A 269 -3.09 0.00 -0.74
C ALA A 269 -1.80 0.77 -0.49
N LEU A 270 -1.07 0.40 0.54
CA LEU A 270 0.30 0.86 0.82
C LEU A 270 1.27 -0.27 0.49
N LEU A 271 2.29 0.01 -0.30
CA LEU A 271 3.39 -0.87 -0.67
C LEU A 271 4.70 -0.21 -0.22
N GLY A 272 5.68 -0.98 0.20
CA GLY A 272 6.98 -0.42 0.61
C GLY A 272 8.13 -1.14 -0.06
N TYR A 273 9.14 -0.40 -0.51
CA TYR A 273 10.33 -0.95 -1.15
C TYR A 273 11.58 -0.21 -0.70
N ASN A 274 12.65 -0.98 -0.49
CA ASN A 274 13.99 -0.45 -0.25
C ASN A 274 14.88 -0.66 -1.47
N GLU A 275 15.69 0.34 -1.79
CA GLU A 275 16.67 0.29 -2.86
C GLU A 275 18.10 0.58 -2.37
N PHE A 276 18.26 0.85 -1.08
CA PHE A 276 19.56 1.16 -0.49
C PHE A 276 20.20 -0.03 0.23
N MET A 277 21.48 -0.23 0.03
CA MET A 277 22.24 -1.37 0.57
C MET A 277 22.25 -1.40 2.12
N PRO A 278 22.37 -2.56 2.75
CA PRO A 278 22.71 -3.85 2.14
C PRO A 278 21.50 -4.68 1.68
N ARG A 279 21.56 -5.29 0.52
CA ARG A 279 20.48 -6.12 -0.05
C ARG A 279 20.30 -7.46 0.65
N HIS A 280 21.30 -7.99 1.36
CA HIS A 280 21.22 -9.32 1.96
C HIS A 280 20.08 -9.46 2.99
N PHE A 281 19.50 -8.33 3.41
CA PHE A 281 18.33 -8.31 4.30
C PHE A 281 16.98 -8.35 3.56
N GLU A 282 16.99 -8.48 2.25
CA GLU A 282 15.79 -8.80 1.48
C GLU A 282 15.14 -10.07 2.01
N ALA A 283 13.81 -10.08 2.12
CA ALA A 283 13.05 -11.26 2.51
C ALA A 283 13.24 -12.41 1.52
N ASP A 284 13.12 -13.64 1.98
CA ASP A 284 13.13 -14.84 1.13
C ASP A 284 11.87 -15.68 1.39
N VAL A 285 11.75 -16.82 0.72
CA VAL A 285 10.58 -17.72 0.84
C VAL A 285 10.31 -18.12 2.29
N ASP A 286 11.38 -18.37 3.07
CA ASP A 286 11.33 -18.82 4.45
C ASP A 286 12.16 -17.96 5.43
N ARG A 287 12.59 -16.79 4.99
CA ARG A 287 13.39 -15.85 5.79
C ARG A 287 12.69 -14.49 5.90
N PRO A 288 12.52 -13.96 7.12
CA PRO A 288 11.97 -12.64 7.34
C PRO A 288 12.93 -11.56 6.80
N GLY A 289 12.35 -10.47 6.31
CA GLY A 289 13.09 -9.35 5.76
C GLY A 289 12.16 -8.31 5.11
N ILE A 290 12.76 -7.48 4.29
CA ILE A 290 12.08 -6.36 3.62
C ILE A 290 11.90 -6.64 2.12
N ALA A 291 11.01 -5.87 1.46
CA ALA A 291 10.85 -5.90 0.02
C ALA A 291 11.92 -5.04 -0.65
N TRP A 292 12.59 -5.61 -1.65
CA TRP A 292 13.52 -4.90 -2.52
C TRP A 292 12.83 -4.37 -3.77
N SER A 293 13.33 -3.28 -4.36
CA SER A 293 12.73 -2.61 -5.51
C SER A 293 13.22 -3.14 -6.85
N GLU A 294 12.91 -4.39 -7.19
CA GLU A 294 13.08 -4.88 -8.57
C GLU A 294 11.96 -4.31 -9.46
N ASP A 295 12.31 -3.66 -10.56
CA ASP A 295 11.37 -2.91 -11.41
C ASP A 295 10.16 -3.74 -11.87
N GLU A 296 10.41 -4.97 -12.32
CA GLU A 296 9.35 -5.88 -12.77
C GLU A 296 8.45 -6.33 -11.60
N GLN A 297 9.05 -6.63 -10.45
CA GLN A 297 8.30 -7.02 -9.25
C GLN A 297 7.45 -5.87 -8.73
N VAL A 298 8.02 -4.66 -8.66
CA VAL A 298 7.31 -3.43 -8.27
C VAL A 298 6.12 -3.18 -9.20
N TRP A 299 6.31 -3.31 -10.50
CA TRP A 299 5.24 -3.20 -11.50
C TRP A 299 4.11 -4.18 -11.23
N LEU A 300 4.44 -5.46 -11.06
CA LEU A 300 3.46 -6.53 -10.82
C LEU A 300 2.70 -6.32 -9.49
N ASP A 301 3.38 -5.89 -8.45
CA ASP A 301 2.77 -5.65 -7.14
C ASP A 301 1.77 -4.48 -7.19
N ILE A 302 2.13 -3.39 -7.87
CA ILE A 302 1.23 -2.24 -8.07
C ILE A 302 0.00 -2.65 -8.90
N GLN A 303 0.19 -3.41 -9.97
CA GLN A 303 -0.94 -3.92 -10.75
C GLN A 303 -1.85 -4.86 -9.95
N ARG A 304 -1.29 -5.71 -9.10
CA ARG A 304 -2.07 -6.57 -8.18
C ARG A 304 -2.83 -5.74 -7.15
N ALA A 305 -2.17 -4.74 -6.55
CA ALA A 305 -2.79 -3.82 -5.61
C ALA A 305 -3.96 -3.05 -6.24
N ARG A 306 -3.80 -2.58 -7.49
CA ARG A 306 -4.85 -1.86 -8.24
C ARG A 306 -6.13 -2.68 -8.46
N ARG A 307 -6.03 -4.01 -8.51
CA ARG A 307 -7.20 -4.89 -8.65
C ARG A 307 -8.07 -4.96 -7.39
N VAL A 308 -7.49 -4.65 -6.22
CA VAL A 308 -8.16 -4.82 -4.92
C VAL A 308 -8.28 -3.54 -4.11
N ALA A 309 -7.73 -2.42 -4.61
CA ALA A 309 -7.75 -1.13 -3.94
C ALA A 309 -8.21 -0.01 -4.87
N ASP A 310 -8.83 1.01 -4.27
CA ASP A 310 -9.31 2.21 -4.97
C ASP A 310 -8.17 3.23 -5.15
N VAL A 311 -7.20 3.24 -4.21
CA VAL A 311 -6.00 4.09 -4.22
C VAL A 311 -4.76 3.23 -3.96
N VAL A 312 -3.67 3.44 -4.70
CA VAL A 312 -2.41 2.71 -4.55
C VAL A 312 -1.25 3.68 -4.37
N ILE A 313 -0.52 3.56 -3.26
CA ILE A 313 0.58 4.46 -2.90
C ILE A 313 1.81 3.61 -2.54
N PRO A 314 2.79 3.47 -3.45
CA PRO A 314 4.11 2.98 -3.10
C PRO A 314 4.87 3.97 -2.23
N VAL A 315 5.58 3.46 -1.22
CA VAL A 315 6.48 4.20 -0.35
C VAL A 315 7.89 3.65 -0.54
N MET A 316 8.82 4.53 -0.87
CA MET A 316 10.18 4.19 -1.28
C MET A 316 11.21 4.63 -0.27
N HIS A 317 12.20 3.79 -0.04
CA HIS A 317 13.42 4.14 0.69
C HIS A 317 14.61 4.01 -0.27
N TRP A 318 15.07 5.14 -0.84
CA TRP A 318 15.89 5.17 -2.04
C TRP A 318 16.75 6.43 -2.19
N GLY A 319 17.56 6.46 -3.25
CA GLY A 319 18.39 7.59 -3.60
C GLY A 319 19.73 7.57 -2.90
N GLN A 320 20.35 8.72 -2.78
CA GLN A 320 21.67 8.90 -2.15
C GLN A 320 21.52 9.84 -0.96
N GLU A 321 22.14 9.47 0.17
CA GLU A 321 22.16 10.32 1.36
C GLU A 321 22.75 11.69 1.06
N HIS A 322 22.14 12.73 1.63
CA HIS A 322 22.54 14.13 1.54
C HIS A 322 22.45 14.76 0.14
N GLU A 323 21.77 14.12 -0.82
CA GLU A 323 21.52 14.71 -2.14
C GLU A 323 20.18 15.45 -2.15
N PRO A 324 20.15 16.77 -2.42
CA PRO A 324 18.93 17.58 -2.30
C PRO A 324 17.94 17.40 -3.45
N LEU A 325 18.35 16.76 -4.55
CA LEU A 325 17.52 16.51 -5.72
C LEU A 325 17.44 15.03 -6.03
N ALA A 326 16.28 14.59 -6.45
CA ALA A 326 16.08 13.23 -6.92
C ALA A 326 16.97 12.94 -8.14
N ASN A 327 17.65 11.79 -8.14
CA ASN A 327 18.47 11.34 -9.25
C ASN A 327 17.65 10.70 -10.38
N ASP A 328 18.27 10.39 -11.51
CA ASP A 328 17.60 9.82 -12.68
C ASP A 328 16.96 8.45 -12.38
N ARG A 329 17.54 7.65 -11.49
CA ARG A 329 17.00 6.36 -11.09
C ARG A 329 15.68 6.56 -10.30
N GLN A 330 15.68 7.44 -9.33
CA GLN A 330 14.46 7.78 -8.56
C GLN A 330 13.35 8.26 -9.50
N ARG A 331 13.66 9.17 -10.43
CA ARG A 331 12.69 9.72 -11.40
C ARG A 331 12.13 8.64 -12.34
N SER A 332 13.00 7.81 -12.89
CA SER A 332 12.61 6.72 -13.79
C SER A 332 11.69 5.72 -13.10
N LEU A 333 12.07 5.24 -11.91
CA LEU A 333 11.30 4.26 -11.15
C LEU A 333 9.97 4.84 -10.66
N ALA A 334 9.94 6.08 -10.17
CA ALA A 334 8.69 6.74 -9.75
C ALA A 334 7.68 6.83 -10.89
N ARG A 335 8.13 7.27 -12.07
CA ARG A 335 7.27 7.34 -13.27
C ARG A 335 6.80 5.97 -13.71
N HIS A 336 7.67 4.95 -13.64
CA HIS A 336 7.31 3.56 -13.89
C HIS A 336 6.21 3.06 -12.94
N MET A 337 6.28 3.39 -11.65
CA MET A 337 5.23 3.08 -10.68
C MET A 337 3.89 3.76 -11.01
N ILE A 338 3.91 5.03 -11.41
CA ILE A 338 2.70 5.74 -11.85
C ILE A 338 2.13 5.06 -13.10
N ASP A 339 2.96 4.68 -14.05
CA ASP A 339 2.55 3.98 -15.28
C ASP A 339 1.98 2.58 -14.99
N ALA A 340 2.45 1.91 -13.94
CA ALA A 340 1.88 0.65 -13.43
C ALA A 340 0.51 0.81 -12.75
N GLY A 341 0.12 2.05 -12.38
CA GLY A 341 -1.19 2.35 -11.80
C GLY A 341 -1.16 2.91 -10.38
N ALA A 342 -0.02 3.37 -9.88
CA ALA A 342 0.05 4.10 -8.61
C ALA A 342 -0.62 5.47 -8.71
N ASP A 343 -1.23 5.95 -7.62
CA ASP A 343 -1.90 7.25 -7.54
C ASP A 343 -0.98 8.34 -7.00
N ALA A 344 0.05 7.96 -6.25
CA ALA A 344 1.15 8.80 -5.80
C ALA A 344 2.37 7.93 -5.53
N VAL A 345 3.54 8.54 -5.40
CA VAL A 345 4.76 7.90 -4.86
C VAL A 345 5.29 8.80 -3.74
N VAL A 346 5.63 8.21 -2.60
CA VAL A 346 6.21 8.90 -1.44
C VAL A 346 7.56 8.28 -1.11
N GLY A 347 8.59 9.09 -0.94
CA GLY A 347 9.95 8.62 -0.69
C GLY A 347 10.60 9.12 0.59
N GLY A 348 11.66 8.45 1.03
CA GLY A 348 12.56 8.77 2.13
C GLY A 348 13.95 8.23 1.86
N HIS A 349 14.85 8.23 2.82
CA HIS A 349 16.26 7.81 2.83
C HIS A 349 17.29 8.93 2.64
N PRO A 350 17.17 9.92 1.72
CA PRO A 350 18.24 10.92 1.56
C PRO A 350 18.55 11.74 2.81
N HIS A 351 17.75 11.63 3.87
CA HIS A 351 17.80 12.45 5.09
C HIS A 351 17.68 13.95 4.82
N LEU A 352 17.30 14.31 3.60
CA LEU A 352 16.94 15.64 3.12
C LEU A 352 15.57 15.58 2.48
N THR A 353 14.84 16.68 2.54
CA THR A 353 13.65 16.84 1.71
C THR A 353 14.08 17.08 0.26
N GLN A 354 13.50 16.34 -0.68
CA GLN A 354 13.81 16.48 -2.11
C GLN A 354 12.66 17.15 -2.86
N ASP A 355 12.88 17.41 -4.13
CA ASP A 355 11.90 17.99 -5.02
C ASP A 355 10.61 17.13 -5.16
N VAL A 356 9.57 17.78 -5.68
CA VAL A 356 8.26 17.16 -5.92
C VAL A 356 7.91 17.30 -7.39
N GLU A 357 7.41 16.22 -7.98
CA GLU A 357 7.00 16.17 -9.38
C GLU A 357 5.50 15.83 -9.50
N VAL A 358 4.86 16.33 -10.55
CA VAL A 358 3.55 15.85 -10.99
C VAL A 358 3.70 15.18 -12.35
N TYR A 359 3.55 13.87 -12.38
CA TYR A 359 3.65 13.08 -13.59
C TYR A 359 2.29 12.46 -13.93
N ARG A 360 1.78 12.73 -15.14
CA ARG A 360 0.43 12.31 -15.58
C ARG A 360 -0.69 12.66 -14.59
N GLY A 361 -0.58 13.84 -13.95
CA GLY A 361 -1.57 14.31 -12.97
C GLY A 361 -1.52 13.59 -11.63
N ARG A 362 -0.42 12.92 -11.30
CA ARG A 362 -0.20 12.20 -10.05
C ARG A 362 1.07 12.70 -9.36
N PRO A 363 1.03 12.98 -8.04
CA PRO A 363 2.17 13.53 -7.34
C PRO A 363 3.22 12.46 -7.03
N ILE A 364 4.48 12.87 -7.12
CA ILE A 364 5.67 12.13 -6.69
C ILE A 364 6.41 13.04 -5.71
N VAL A 365 6.53 12.62 -4.46
CA VAL A 365 7.33 13.30 -3.44
C VAL A 365 8.56 12.43 -3.20
N TYR A 366 9.71 12.87 -3.69
CA TYR A 366 10.90 12.02 -3.75
C TYR A 366 11.54 11.73 -2.40
N SER A 367 11.51 12.67 -1.46
CA SER A 367 11.90 12.44 -0.06
C SER A 367 11.21 13.41 0.89
N LEU A 368 10.72 12.88 2.00
CA LEU A 368 10.17 13.66 3.11
C LEU A 368 11.25 14.12 4.10
N GLY A 369 12.50 13.68 3.92
CA GLY A 369 13.58 13.90 4.89
C GLY A 369 13.37 13.15 6.20
N ASN A 370 14.02 13.60 7.25
CA ASN A 370 13.85 13.09 8.61
C ASN A 370 12.57 13.63 9.25
N PHE A 371 12.05 12.93 10.27
CA PHE A 371 10.95 13.44 11.07
C PHE A 371 11.28 13.40 12.58
N VAL A 372 11.28 12.24 13.21
CA VAL A 372 11.85 12.06 14.55
C VAL A 372 13.19 11.35 14.32
N PHE A 373 14.28 12.09 14.46
CA PHE A 373 15.60 11.56 14.11
C PHE A 373 16.67 12.31 14.88
N ASP A 374 17.87 11.72 15.02
CA ASP A 374 18.98 12.43 15.65
C ASP A 374 19.24 13.77 14.96
N GLY A 375 19.43 14.82 15.76
CA GLY A 375 19.72 16.15 15.22
C GLY A 375 21.08 16.20 14.54
N PHE A 376 21.08 16.57 13.28
CA PHE A 376 22.30 16.79 12.49
C PHE A 376 22.91 18.17 12.77
N LYS A 377 24.15 18.36 12.36
CA LYS A 377 24.82 19.69 12.41
C LYS A 377 24.35 20.61 11.31
N ASP A 378 23.86 20.02 10.21
CA ASP A 378 23.38 20.70 9.03
C ASP A 378 21.87 20.96 9.12
N ASP A 379 21.45 22.18 8.87
CA ASP A 379 20.04 22.62 8.94
C ASP A 379 19.17 21.91 7.89
N ASP A 380 19.71 21.55 6.73
CA ASP A 380 18.97 20.89 5.66
C ASP A 380 18.52 19.49 6.10
N ASN A 381 19.39 18.72 6.77
CA ASN A 381 19.05 17.42 7.35
C ASN A 381 18.10 17.51 8.56
N ASN A 382 17.95 18.69 9.15
CA ASN A 382 17.00 18.96 10.21
C ASN A 382 15.66 19.52 9.71
N THR A 383 15.42 19.51 8.39
CA THR A 383 14.11 19.87 7.83
C THR A 383 13.22 18.63 7.80
N ALA A 384 12.10 18.70 8.51
CA ALA A 384 11.08 17.65 8.56
C ALA A 384 9.87 18.03 7.71
N TRP A 385 9.33 17.09 6.92
CA TRP A 385 8.06 17.25 6.24
C TRP A 385 7.02 16.28 6.78
N LEU A 386 5.83 16.83 7.08
CA LEU A 386 4.58 16.10 7.17
C LEU A 386 3.82 16.36 5.86
N LEU A 387 3.67 15.33 5.03
CA LEU A 387 2.88 15.36 3.81
C LEU A 387 1.45 14.94 4.16
N GLN A 388 0.49 15.83 3.99
CA GLN A 388 -0.93 15.48 4.03
C GLN A 388 -1.44 15.31 2.61
N LEU A 389 -1.99 14.13 2.33
CA LEU A 389 -2.44 13.68 1.03
C LEU A 389 -3.94 13.37 1.12
N ASP A 390 -4.76 14.13 0.39
CA ASP A 390 -6.20 13.91 0.34
C ASP A 390 -6.54 13.04 -0.87
N VAL A 391 -7.32 11.99 -0.65
CA VAL A 391 -7.71 11.01 -1.67
C VAL A 391 -9.23 10.82 -1.72
N ASP A 392 -9.71 10.50 -2.90
CA ASP A 392 -11.09 10.08 -3.17
C ASP A 392 -11.11 8.82 -4.07
N ALA A 393 -12.28 8.42 -4.54
CA ALA A 393 -12.42 7.24 -5.41
C ALA A 393 -11.72 7.38 -6.78
N GLN A 394 -11.28 8.57 -7.16
CA GLN A 394 -10.54 8.84 -8.40
C GLN A 394 -9.02 8.94 -8.17
N GLY A 395 -8.54 8.69 -6.95
CA GLY A 395 -7.12 8.76 -6.58
C GLY A 395 -6.80 10.00 -5.75
N VAL A 396 -5.59 10.56 -5.91
CA VAL A 396 -5.18 11.75 -5.16
C VAL A 396 -5.92 12.99 -5.65
N LYS A 397 -6.58 13.67 -4.71
CA LYS A 397 -7.30 14.93 -4.90
C LYS A 397 -6.37 16.15 -4.77
N GLY A 398 -5.44 16.05 -3.82
CA GLY A 398 -4.46 17.08 -3.58
C GLY A 398 -3.51 16.71 -2.45
N PHE A 399 -2.50 17.52 -2.27
CA PHE A 399 -1.62 17.42 -1.12
C PHE A 399 -1.14 18.80 -0.66
N HIS A 400 -0.71 18.85 0.59
CA HIS A 400 0.07 19.94 1.14
C HIS A 400 1.11 19.42 2.12
N VAL A 401 2.17 20.18 2.32
CA VAL A 401 3.26 19.86 3.25
C VAL A 401 3.25 20.85 4.40
N VAL A 402 3.40 20.32 5.61
CA VAL A 402 3.74 21.10 6.80
C VAL A 402 5.23 20.92 7.06
N SER A 403 6.02 21.96 6.86
CA SER A 403 7.45 21.94 7.16
C SER A 403 7.69 22.09 8.66
N GLY A 404 8.75 21.47 9.15
CA GLY A 404 9.23 21.58 10.53
C GLY A 404 10.74 21.58 10.61
N HIS A 405 11.25 21.80 11.81
CA HIS A 405 12.68 21.75 12.12
C HIS A 405 12.91 20.78 13.28
N ILE A 406 13.85 19.89 13.10
CA ILE A 406 14.28 18.91 14.09
C ILE A 406 15.33 19.59 15.00
N ASP A 407 15.10 19.58 16.30
CA ASP A 407 16.04 20.11 17.25
C ASP A 407 17.16 19.10 17.59
N ARG A 408 18.08 19.48 18.46
CA ARG A 408 19.22 18.65 18.88
C ARG A 408 18.81 17.39 19.67
N GLU A 409 17.58 17.32 20.13
CA GLU A 409 17.02 16.15 20.80
C GLU A 409 16.27 15.22 19.86
N GLY A 410 16.26 15.55 18.57
CA GLY A 410 15.60 14.76 17.53
C GLY A 410 14.07 15.00 17.48
N VAL A 411 13.61 16.10 18.04
CA VAL A 411 12.18 16.45 18.12
C VAL A 411 11.83 17.42 16.99
N PRO A 412 10.89 17.09 16.10
CA PRO A 412 10.43 17.99 15.05
C PRO A 412 9.47 19.05 15.59
N HIS A 413 9.71 20.31 15.25
CA HIS A 413 8.87 21.46 15.60
C HIS A 413 8.26 22.06 14.34
N PRO A 414 6.90 22.15 14.21
CA PRO A 414 6.26 22.62 12.98
C PRO A 414 6.53 24.12 12.73
N ARG A 415 6.71 24.47 11.46
CA ARG A 415 6.86 25.84 10.93
C ARG A 415 5.70 26.20 10.01
N PRO A 416 4.46 26.36 10.51
CA PRO A 416 3.26 26.44 9.69
C PRO A 416 3.16 27.72 8.85
N THR A 417 3.98 28.71 9.09
CA THR A 417 4.08 29.93 8.30
C THR A 417 5.08 29.84 7.16
N GLN A 418 5.93 28.80 7.16
CA GLN A 418 6.88 28.52 6.09
C GLN A 418 6.13 27.99 4.87
N GLU A 419 6.48 28.49 3.69
CA GLU A 419 5.95 27.96 2.43
C GLU A 419 6.57 26.59 2.17
N ALA A 420 5.72 25.66 1.75
CA ALA A 420 6.10 24.27 1.43
C ALA A 420 5.27 23.78 0.22
N PRO A 421 5.69 22.69 -0.44
CA PRO A 421 4.99 22.19 -1.62
C PRO A 421 3.52 21.86 -1.35
N CYS A 422 2.67 22.19 -2.32
CA CYS A 422 1.25 21.85 -2.35
C CYS A 422 0.79 21.63 -3.79
N TRP A 423 -0.29 20.87 -3.96
CA TRP A 423 -0.86 20.63 -5.28
C TRP A 423 -2.34 20.23 -5.17
N GLN A 424 -3.11 20.58 -6.19
CA GLN A 424 -4.51 20.14 -6.35
C GLN A 424 -4.67 19.49 -7.71
N ARG A 425 -5.54 18.48 -7.78
CA ARG A 425 -5.88 17.77 -9.02
C ARG A 425 -6.27 18.77 -10.11
N GLY A 426 -5.67 18.64 -11.29
CA GLY A 426 -5.84 19.56 -12.41
C GLY A 426 -4.70 20.58 -12.56
N GLN A 427 -3.87 20.79 -11.56
CA GLN A 427 -2.65 21.59 -11.70
C GLN A 427 -1.56 20.77 -12.41
N VAL A 428 -0.81 21.39 -13.30
CA VAL A 428 0.26 20.75 -14.07
C VAL A 428 1.53 20.53 -13.22
N GLN A 429 1.77 21.44 -12.27
CA GLN A 429 2.96 21.44 -11.41
C GLN A 429 2.57 21.77 -9.97
N PRO A 430 3.38 21.37 -8.98
CA PRO A 430 3.22 21.81 -7.60
C PRO A 430 3.39 23.35 -7.48
N SER A 431 2.79 23.88 -6.46
CA SER A 431 2.93 25.28 -6.02
C SER A 431 3.53 25.32 -4.63
N MET A 432 3.83 26.50 -4.11
CA MET A 432 4.24 26.73 -2.73
C MET A 432 3.08 27.36 -1.94
N CYS A 433 2.71 26.76 -0.81
CA CYS A 433 1.57 27.13 0.02
C CYS A 433 1.98 27.30 1.49
N ARG A 434 1.19 28.05 2.23
CA ARG A 434 1.31 28.16 3.70
C ARG A 434 0.22 27.34 4.36
N PRO A 435 0.54 26.30 5.13
CA PRO A 435 -0.46 25.39 5.72
C PRO A 435 -1.19 25.96 6.96
N ALA A 436 -0.80 27.14 7.46
CA ALA A 436 -1.38 27.71 8.70
C ALA A 436 -2.92 27.80 8.72
N ALA A 437 -3.56 27.99 7.57
CA ALA A 437 -5.02 28.07 7.45
C ALA A 437 -5.72 26.72 7.76
N LEU A 438 -5.04 25.61 7.62
CA LEU A 438 -5.61 24.26 7.82
C LEU A 438 -5.95 23.98 9.29
N LEU A 439 -5.05 24.35 10.21
CA LEU A 439 -5.34 24.23 11.65
C LEU A 439 -6.45 25.15 12.12
N GLN A 440 -6.63 26.31 11.46
CA GLN A 440 -7.72 27.23 11.79
C GLN A 440 -9.06 26.67 11.33
N ALA A 441 -9.12 26.09 10.13
CA ALA A 441 -10.32 25.46 9.60
C ALA A 441 -10.77 24.25 10.44
N ALA A 442 -9.81 23.43 10.91
CA ALA A 442 -10.09 22.28 11.76
C ALA A 442 -10.52 22.63 13.19
N ARG A 443 -10.30 23.87 13.65
CA ARG A 443 -10.69 24.36 14.97
C ARG A 443 -12.00 25.18 14.95
N ALA A 444 -12.53 25.48 13.77
CA ALA A 444 -13.82 26.16 13.65
C ALA A 444 -14.93 25.17 14.08
N PRO A 445 -15.75 25.48 15.08
CA PRO A 445 -16.89 24.63 15.40
C PRO A 445 -17.90 24.69 14.24
N ASP A 446 -18.48 23.52 13.88
CA ASP A 446 -19.63 23.41 12.97
C ASP A 446 -20.86 24.16 13.51
#